data_4b78ae4918c33f08725b57a2926cc87c
#
_entry.id   4b78ae4918c33f08725b57a2926cc87c
#
_cell.length_a   1.000
_cell.length_b   1.000
_cell.length_c   1.000
_cell.angle_alpha   90.00
_cell.angle_beta   90.00
_cell.angle_gamma   90.00
#
_symmetry.space_group_name_H-M   'P 1'
#
loop_
_entity.id
_entity.type
_entity.pdbx_description
1 polymer ?
#
loop_
_entity_poly.entity_id
_entity_poly.type
_entity_poly.pdbx_seq_one_letter_code
_entity_poly.pdbx_strand_id
1 'polypeptide(L)'
;GDVYKRQVHVWACTGLIAGKQATVDGSVLVTYSADSHTLYGALTSSPAADWPKGSMRSIVEWDTNKPLGEIEQVEHTYAVMGNMNEHQLTVVESTWGGRPELVDTTGIIDYGSLMQLALERAKTAREAIKVMTGLVKKYGYYSSGESFTIADPNEAWILDLIGKGPGRRGAVWVAVRIPDDCIAGHANYPRIHKIPMDDKENCLYSPDVISFAREMGYFDGLNKDFSFARAYSPADFGALRACDARVWSFFRKYDSSMDNYLPYVNGESAEPFPLYVKPSRKLSVQDMKEAMRDHFEDTPFDMTQDVGAGPFKVPYRFRPMSFEVDGKSYCMERAIATQQTGFTLVGQMRNWLPDPVGGVLWFGVDDANTCVYIPMYCGITQVPECFSPENGSMYDFSWTSAFWIHNWVANMAYARYEPMIGDIRKVQSAVETSLNLRQPAVDKAAVELYATSPQEAIAYLTQYSCDAAEASTARWKKLGEYLMVKFLDGNVKQEENGKFKDNGYGLPDSPLFPGYSQEYYEEIVRQTGDRFLETPPKY
;
A
#
# COMPACT_ATOMS: atom_id res chain seq x y z
N GLY A 1 15.01 26.62 -14.20
CA GLY A 1 14.24 26.94 -12.97
C GLY A 1 12.82 26.39 -12.96
N ASP A 2 12.24 26.01 -14.14
CA ASP A 2 10.81 25.63 -14.21
C ASP A 2 10.54 24.13 -14.23
N VAL A 3 11.56 23.30 -14.39
CA VAL A 3 11.40 21.83 -14.38
C VAL A 3 10.98 21.32 -12.99
N TYR A 4 11.41 21.97 -11.91
CA TYR A 4 11.02 21.62 -10.55
C TYR A 4 9.59 22.05 -10.16
N LYS A 5 8.93 22.94 -10.90
CA LYS A 5 7.58 23.43 -10.59
C LYS A 5 6.44 22.51 -11.08
N ARG A 6 6.76 21.48 -11.87
CA ARG A 6 5.80 20.47 -12.35
C ARG A 6 5.97 19.08 -11.72
N GLN A 7 6.72 18.95 -10.64
CA GLN A 7 6.64 17.75 -9.83
C GLN A 7 5.28 17.75 -9.12
N VAL A 8 4.29 17.15 -9.76
CA VAL A 8 3.09 16.69 -9.09
C VAL A 8 3.61 15.77 -7.97
N HIS A 9 3.40 16.14 -6.72
CA HIS A 9 3.59 15.22 -5.61
C HIS A 9 2.59 14.09 -5.81
N VAL A 10 2.99 13.05 -6.49
CA VAL A 10 2.18 11.85 -6.67
C VAL A 10 2.32 11.07 -5.37
N TRP A 11 1.46 11.35 -4.41
CA TRP A 11 1.14 10.42 -3.35
C TRP A 11 0.71 9.14 -4.03
N ALA A 12 1.27 8.01 -3.67
CA ALA A 12 1.16 6.86 -4.54
C ALA A 12 0.81 5.60 -3.75
N CYS A 13 -0.38 5.58 -3.14
CA CYS A 13 -0.91 4.47 -2.37
C CYS A 13 -1.52 3.38 -3.26
N THR A 14 -1.63 2.15 -2.76
CA THR A 14 -2.29 1.04 -3.44
C THR A 14 -3.14 0.27 -2.44
N GLY A 15 -4.42 0.06 -2.76
CA GLY A 15 -5.35 -0.77 -2.02
C GLY A 15 -5.89 -1.90 -2.89
N LEU A 16 -5.80 -3.15 -2.42
CA LEU A 16 -6.35 -4.33 -3.08
C LEU A 16 -7.37 -5.02 -2.16
N ILE A 17 -8.33 -5.70 -2.73
CA ILE A 17 -9.45 -6.33 -2.03
C ILE A 17 -9.61 -7.78 -2.51
N ALA A 18 -9.89 -8.70 -1.58
CA ALA A 18 -10.45 -10.01 -1.89
C ALA A 18 -11.68 -10.26 -1.00
N GLY A 19 -12.84 -10.46 -1.63
CA GLY A 19 -14.09 -10.75 -0.95
C GLY A 19 -14.06 -12.13 -0.27
N LYS A 20 -14.90 -12.34 0.74
CA LYS A 20 -14.85 -13.55 1.61
C LYS A 20 -15.02 -14.89 0.88
N GLN A 21 -15.67 -14.92 -0.28
CA GLN A 21 -15.78 -16.13 -1.11
C GLN A 21 -14.62 -16.27 -2.10
N ALA A 22 -13.85 -15.19 -2.34
CA ALA A 22 -12.63 -15.20 -3.13
C ALA A 22 -11.39 -15.60 -2.32
N THR A 23 -11.53 -15.83 -1.01
CA THR A 23 -10.43 -16.21 -0.11
C THR A 23 -10.50 -17.67 0.32
N VAL A 24 -9.35 -18.24 0.69
CA VAL A 24 -9.25 -19.68 1.03
C VAL A 24 -9.89 -20.02 2.37
N ASP A 25 -9.89 -19.08 3.31
CA ASP A 25 -10.40 -19.25 4.68
C ASP A 25 -11.77 -18.60 4.92
N GLY A 26 -12.28 -17.83 3.96
CA GLY A 26 -13.55 -17.11 4.09
C GLY A 26 -13.45 -15.73 4.74
N SER A 27 -12.23 -15.25 5.03
CA SER A 27 -12.01 -13.88 5.50
C SER A 27 -12.21 -12.86 4.39
N VAL A 28 -12.55 -11.62 4.73
CA VAL A 28 -12.37 -10.48 3.84
C VAL A 28 -10.92 -10.02 3.96
N LEU A 29 -10.23 -9.86 2.83
CA LEU A 29 -8.85 -9.38 2.81
C LEU A 29 -8.75 -8.02 2.11
N VAL A 30 -7.99 -7.12 2.71
CA VAL A 30 -7.70 -5.77 2.18
C VAL A 30 -6.22 -5.51 2.31
N THR A 31 -5.59 -4.92 1.29
CA THR A 31 -4.20 -4.45 1.41
C THR A 31 -4.11 -2.93 1.36
N TYR A 32 -3.00 -2.42 1.84
CA TYR A 32 -2.64 -1.02 1.70
C TYR A 32 -1.13 -0.84 1.66
N SER A 33 -0.65 0.07 0.81
CA SER A 33 0.67 0.68 0.93
C SER A 33 0.51 2.19 1.01
N ALA A 34 1.05 2.79 2.06
CA ALA A 34 1.13 4.24 2.24
C ALA A 34 2.47 4.73 1.68
N ASP A 35 2.42 5.27 0.46
CA ASP A 35 3.63 5.55 -0.31
C ASP A 35 3.92 7.05 -0.36
N SER A 36 4.87 7.50 0.45
CA SER A 36 5.33 8.88 0.49
C SER A 36 6.78 8.97 0.93
N HIS A 37 7.59 9.77 0.23
CA HIS A 37 9.00 10.01 0.61
C HIS A 37 9.17 10.77 1.94
N THR A 38 8.10 11.28 2.51
CA THR A 38 8.11 12.02 3.79
C THR A 38 7.44 11.27 4.92
N LEU A 39 6.90 10.07 4.66
CA LEU A 39 6.18 9.28 5.66
C LEU A 39 7.12 8.32 6.39
N TYR A 40 7.24 8.51 7.69
CA TYR A 40 7.88 7.55 8.59
C TYR A 40 6.94 6.38 8.85
N GLY A 41 7.38 5.17 8.54
CA GLY A 41 6.58 3.96 8.73
C GLY A 41 6.49 3.58 10.21
N ALA A 42 5.35 3.83 10.81
CA ALA A 42 5.05 3.50 12.20
C ALA A 42 3.61 3.00 12.34
N LEU A 43 3.35 2.24 13.40
CA LEU A 43 2.02 1.80 13.77
C LEU A 43 1.45 2.75 14.83
N THR A 44 0.32 3.38 14.51
CA THR A 44 -0.38 4.26 15.45
C THR A 44 -1.51 3.52 16.16
N SER A 45 -1.89 3.97 17.33
CA SER A 45 -3.09 3.46 18.04
C SER A 45 -3.79 4.57 18.78
N SER A 46 -5.10 4.41 18.95
CA SER A 46 -5.91 5.22 19.87
C SER A 46 -6.82 4.31 20.68
N PRO A 47 -6.86 4.44 22.01
CA PRO A 47 -7.75 3.64 22.86
C PRO A 47 -9.20 4.08 22.68
N ALA A 48 -10.14 3.17 22.97
CA ALA A 48 -11.54 3.54 23.14
C ALA A 48 -11.68 4.58 24.28
N ALA A 49 -12.55 5.56 24.10
CA ALA A 49 -12.74 6.61 25.10
C ALA A 49 -14.19 7.14 25.12
N ASP A 50 -14.62 7.58 26.33
CA ASP A 50 -15.86 8.28 26.51
C ASP A 50 -15.59 9.78 26.66
N TRP A 51 -16.38 10.59 25.96
CA TRP A 51 -16.22 12.04 25.88
C TRP A 51 -17.44 12.76 26.46
N PRO A 52 -17.25 13.81 27.25
CA PRO A 52 -18.37 14.62 27.73
C PRO A 52 -19.18 15.17 26.55
N LYS A 53 -20.49 15.23 26.72
CA LYS A 53 -21.39 15.83 25.71
C LYS A 53 -20.96 17.27 25.37
N GLY A 54 -20.85 17.57 24.08
CA GLY A 54 -20.41 18.88 23.60
C GLY A 54 -18.90 19.06 23.53
N SER A 55 -18.12 18.00 23.76
CA SER A 55 -16.68 18.01 23.50
C SER A 55 -16.39 18.33 22.04
N MET A 56 -15.24 18.97 21.78
CA MET A 56 -14.74 19.27 20.44
C MET A 56 -13.51 18.43 20.13
N ARG A 57 -13.37 18.05 18.85
CA ARG A 57 -12.21 17.36 18.31
C ARG A 57 -11.46 18.27 17.35
N SER A 58 -10.21 18.59 17.65
CA SER A 58 -9.33 19.30 16.72
C SER A 58 -8.97 18.40 15.53
N ILE A 59 -9.01 18.98 14.34
CA ILE A 59 -8.65 18.34 13.09
C ILE A 59 -7.37 18.96 12.57
N VAL A 60 -6.43 18.07 12.24
CA VAL A 60 -5.10 18.42 11.72
C VAL A 60 -4.92 17.70 10.39
N GLU A 61 -4.45 18.38 9.37
CA GLU A 61 -4.14 17.78 8.08
C GLU A 61 -3.08 16.69 8.24
N TRP A 62 -3.38 15.51 7.77
CA TRP A 62 -2.55 14.31 7.95
C TRP A 62 -1.12 14.49 7.42
N ASP A 63 -0.97 15.07 6.25
CA ASP A 63 0.32 15.15 5.56
C ASP A 63 1.25 16.26 6.10
N THR A 64 0.69 17.33 6.66
CA THR A 64 1.45 18.54 7.00
C THR A 64 1.38 18.93 8.46
N ASN A 65 0.54 18.27 9.26
CA ASN A 65 0.19 18.65 10.63
C ASN A 65 -0.42 20.06 10.75
N LYS A 66 -0.93 20.64 9.65
CA LYS A 66 -1.57 21.93 9.64
C LYS A 66 -2.92 21.86 10.38
N PRO A 67 -3.20 22.71 11.37
CA PRO A 67 -4.52 22.78 11.99
C PRO A 67 -5.58 23.22 10.95
N LEU A 68 -6.66 22.45 10.81
CA LEU A 68 -7.76 22.74 9.89
C LEU A 68 -8.99 23.30 10.60
N GLY A 69 -9.22 22.96 11.85
CA GLY A 69 -10.37 23.42 12.62
C GLY A 69 -10.80 22.43 13.69
N GLU A 70 -12.05 22.55 14.12
CA GLU A 70 -12.64 21.68 15.13
C GLU A 70 -14.01 21.18 14.70
N ILE A 71 -14.34 19.95 15.10
CA ILE A 71 -15.64 19.33 14.89
C ILE A 71 -16.23 18.85 16.21
N GLU A 72 -17.53 18.60 16.25
CA GLU A 72 -18.16 17.94 17.39
C GLU A 72 -17.62 16.53 17.59
N GLN A 73 -17.20 16.22 18.83
CA GLN A 73 -16.82 14.88 19.20
C GLN A 73 -18.07 14.05 19.57
N VAL A 74 -18.06 12.77 19.20
CA VAL A 74 -19.07 11.81 19.66
C VAL A 74 -18.84 11.46 21.13
N GLU A 75 -19.89 10.99 21.82
CA GLU A 75 -19.81 10.66 23.24
C GLU A 75 -18.95 9.40 23.51
N HIS A 76 -18.78 8.52 22.51
CA HIS A 76 -17.93 7.34 22.58
C HIS A 76 -17.14 7.15 21.29
N THR A 77 -15.84 6.82 21.40
CA THR A 77 -14.96 6.46 20.30
C THR A 77 -14.42 5.04 20.49
N TYR A 78 -14.35 4.25 19.41
CA TYR A 78 -13.80 2.90 19.43
C TYR A 78 -12.27 2.92 19.42
N ALA A 79 -11.66 1.85 19.96
CA ALA A 79 -10.23 1.64 19.86
C ALA A 79 -9.81 1.37 18.40
N VAL A 80 -8.69 1.98 18.00
CA VAL A 80 -8.13 1.84 16.65
C VAL A 80 -6.68 1.40 16.74
N MET A 81 -6.30 0.41 15.94
CA MET A 81 -4.94 -0.03 15.74
C MET A 81 -4.57 0.13 14.27
N GLY A 82 -3.73 1.10 13.95
CA GLY A 82 -3.43 1.44 12.55
C GLY A 82 -4.70 1.77 11.75
N ASN A 83 -4.94 0.99 10.71
CA ASN A 83 -6.09 1.16 9.82
C ASN A 83 -7.29 0.25 10.16
N MET A 84 -7.31 -0.38 11.33
CA MET A 84 -8.39 -1.27 11.78
C MET A 84 -8.86 -0.92 13.20
N ASN A 85 -10.17 -0.94 13.44
CA ASN A 85 -10.71 -0.74 14.79
C ASN A 85 -11.04 -2.06 15.50
N GLU A 86 -11.43 -1.99 16.76
CA GLU A 86 -11.76 -3.12 17.63
C GLU A 86 -12.94 -4.00 17.13
N HIS A 87 -13.71 -3.53 16.16
CA HIS A 87 -14.78 -4.25 15.47
C HIS A 87 -14.35 -4.83 14.11
N GLN A 88 -13.05 -4.90 13.83
CA GLN A 88 -12.48 -5.37 12.57
C GLN A 88 -12.80 -4.46 11.36
N LEU A 89 -13.44 -3.30 11.55
CA LEU A 89 -13.62 -2.34 10.48
C LEU A 89 -12.25 -1.83 10.03
N THR A 90 -11.99 -1.92 8.72
CA THR A 90 -10.73 -1.50 8.09
C THR A 90 -11.01 -0.42 7.06
N VAL A 91 -10.27 0.68 7.11
CA VAL A 91 -10.35 1.78 6.14
C VAL A 91 -8.95 2.10 5.63
N VAL A 92 -8.78 2.04 4.32
CA VAL A 92 -7.54 2.40 3.62
C VAL A 92 -7.86 3.24 2.38
N GLU A 93 -6.86 3.90 1.80
CA GLU A 93 -7.10 4.90 0.75
C GLU A 93 -6.10 4.83 -0.41
N SER A 94 -6.38 5.60 -1.46
CA SER A 94 -5.40 6.09 -2.42
C SER A 94 -5.84 7.44 -3.00
N THR A 95 -5.03 8.45 -2.78
CA THR A 95 -5.27 9.82 -3.28
C THR A 95 -5.09 9.88 -4.80
N TRP A 96 -6.02 10.54 -5.48
CA TRP A 96 -5.92 10.90 -6.90
C TRP A 96 -6.15 12.40 -7.09
N GLY A 97 -5.51 13.00 -8.11
CA GLY A 97 -5.58 14.44 -8.29
C GLY A 97 -6.99 14.94 -8.58
N GLY A 98 -7.63 14.35 -9.57
CA GLY A 98 -8.92 14.78 -10.05
C GLY A 98 -8.88 16.17 -10.67
N ARG A 99 -9.99 16.88 -10.64
CA ARG A 99 -10.08 18.25 -11.13
C ARG A 99 -9.61 19.23 -10.04
N PRO A 100 -8.54 20.01 -10.27
CA PRO A 100 -7.94 20.88 -9.25
C PRO A 100 -8.91 21.93 -8.67
N GLU A 101 -9.85 22.40 -9.49
CA GLU A 101 -10.86 23.39 -9.09
C GLU A 101 -11.88 22.85 -8.08
N LEU A 102 -11.90 21.54 -7.84
CA LEU A 102 -12.78 20.89 -6.87
C LEU A 102 -12.16 20.75 -5.47
N VAL A 103 -10.90 21.09 -5.29
CA VAL A 103 -10.27 21.12 -3.97
C VAL A 103 -10.83 22.29 -3.17
N ASP A 104 -11.46 21.99 -2.02
CA ASP A 104 -12.03 23.00 -1.12
C ASP A 104 -11.10 23.30 0.05
N THR A 105 -10.25 24.31 -0.10
CA THR A 105 -9.32 24.77 0.95
C THR A 105 -10.01 25.40 2.16
N THR A 106 -11.35 25.53 2.16
CA THR A 106 -12.16 25.99 3.29
C THR A 106 -12.81 24.85 4.07
N GLY A 107 -12.75 23.62 3.54
CA GLY A 107 -13.12 22.42 4.25
C GLY A 107 -12.18 22.15 5.42
N ILE A 108 -12.65 21.43 6.44
CA ILE A 108 -11.84 21.12 7.62
C ILE A 108 -11.62 19.62 7.83
N ILE A 109 -12.13 18.77 6.95
CA ILE A 109 -11.89 17.32 6.98
C ILE A 109 -10.98 16.94 5.81
N ASP A 110 -9.76 16.51 6.10
CA ASP A 110 -8.87 15.91 5.15
C ASP A 110 -9.09 14.36 5.07
N TYR A 111 -8.47 13.70 4.09
CA TYR A 111 -8.66 12.27 3.86
C TYR A 111 -8.20 11.41 5.05
N GLY A 112 -7.06 11.73 5.67
CA GLY A 112 -6.51 10.96 6.79
C GLY A 112 -7.36 11.09 8.03
N SER A 113 -7.78 12.33 8.38
CA SER A 113 -8.75 12.55 9.47
C SER A 113 -10.08 11.86 9.19
N LEU A 114 -10.53 11.81 7.93
CA LEU A 114 -11.77 11.15 7.55
C LEU A 114 -11.72 9.64 7.82
N MET A 115 -10.59 8.97 7.51
CA MET A 115 -10.37 7.56 7.83
C MET A 115 -10.39 7.33 9.35
N GLN A 116 -9.62 8.11 10.11
CA GLN A 116 -9.54 7.98 11.56
C GLN A 116 -10.90 8.17 12.23
N LEU A 117 -11.66 9.20 11.81
CA LEU A 117 -12.99 9.47 12.34
C LEU A 117 -14.00 8.37 12.00
N ALA A 118 -13.88 7.74 10.83
CA ALA A 118 -14.71 6.59 10.47
C ALA A 118 -14.41 5.38 11.35
N LEU A 119 -13.14 5.07 11.57
CA LEU A 119 -12.70 3.98 12.44
C LEU A 119 -13.12 4.20 13.90
N GLU A 120 -13.01 5.42 14.41
CA GLU A 120 -13.42 5.78 15.78
C GLU A 120 -14.95 5.75 16.00
N ARG A 121 -15.79 5.82 14.93
CA ARG A 121 -17.23 6.11 15.04
C ARG A 121 -18.14 5.08 14.38
N ALA A 122 -17.62 4.07 13.72
CA ALA A 122 -18.39 3.07 13.00
C ALA A 122 -17.93 1.65 13.34
N LYS A 123 -18.87 0.69 13.29
CA LYS A 123 -18.60 -0.75 13.49
C LYS A 123 -18.59 -1.53 12.19
N THR A 124 -19.29 -1.04 11.18
CA THR A 124 -19.47 -1.72 9.90
C THR A 124 -19.09 -0.83 8.74
N ALA A 125 -18.82 -1.43 7.59
CA ALA A 125 -18.48 -0.69 6.38
C ALA A 125 -19.57 0.32 5.97
N ARG A 126 -20.85 -0.06 6.08
CA ARG A 126 -21.97 0.83 5.77
C ARG A 126 -22.11 2.00 6.74
N GLU A 127 -21.88 1.76 8.04
CA GLU A 127 -21.83 2.84 9.04
C GLU A 127 -20.68 3.80 8.75
N ALA A 128 -19.49 3.28 8.39
CA ALA A 128 -18.33 4.09 8.02
C ALA A 128 -18.62 5.00 6.82
N ILE A 129 -19.20 4.46 5.74
CA ILE A 129 -19.61 5.26 4.57
C ILE A 129 -20.57 6.38 5.00
N LYS A 130 -21.55 6.09 5.84
CA LYS A 130 -22.50 7.08 6.36
C LYS A 130 -21.81 8.15 7.21
N VAL A 131 -20.88 7.76 8.08
CA VAL A 131 -20.10 8.69 8.91
C VAL A 131 -19.25 9.59 8.02
N MET A 132 -18.46 9.03 7.11
CA MET A 132 -17.57 9.76 6.21
C MET A 132 -18.34 10.78 5.36
N THR A 133 -19.38 10.34 4.67
CA THR A 133 -20.18 11.21 3.80
C THR A 133 -20.97 12.27 4.57
N GLY A 134 -21.40 11.94 5.80
CA GLY A 134 -22.05 12.90 6.70
C GLY A 134 -21.09 13.99 7.20
N LEU A 135 -19.86 13.60 7.55
CA LEU A 135 -18.83 14.55 8.01
C LEU A 135 -18.43 15.53 6.90
N VAL A 136 -18.12 15.04 5.70
CA VAL A 136 -17.75 15.92 4.57
C VAL A 136 -18.92 16.84 4.16
N LYS A 137 -20.16 16.36 4.24
CA LYS A 137 -21.34 17.20 4.00
C LYS A 137 -21.46 18.35 5.02
N LYS A 138 -21.17 18.06 6.29
CA LYS A 138 -21.31 19.03 7.39
C LYS A 138 -20.14 20.01 7.46
N TYR A 139 -18.91 19.51 7.28
CA TYR A 139 -17.68 20.24 7.58
C TYR A 139 -16.84 20.59 6.35
N GLY A 140 -17.19 20.11 5.15
CA GLY A 140 -16.41 20.26 3.92
C GLY A 140 -15.27 19.27 3.83
N TYR A 141 -14.75 19.06 2.61
CA TYR A 141 -13.65 18.15 2.33
C TYR A 141 -12.45 18.91 1.80
N TYR A 142 -11.34 18.86 2.54
CA TYR A 142 -10.15 19.68 2.29
C TYR A 142 -9.21 19.10 1.21
N SER A 143 -9.14 17.79 1.08
CA SER A 143 -8.17 17.11 0.20
C SER A 143 -8.61 17.09 -1.28
N SER A 144 -7.73 16.61 -2.16
CA SER A 144 -8.03 16.26 -3.56
C SER A 144 -8.95 15.05 -3.64
N GLY A 145 -9.12 14.45 -4.83
CA GLY A 145 -9.94 13.25 -4.98
C GLY A 145 -9.34 12.05 -4.25
N GLU A 146 -10.21 11.15 -3.76
CA GLU A 146 -9.84 10.01 -2.94
C GLU A 146 -10.63 8.77 -3.28
N SER A 147 -9.95 7.61 -3.33
CA SER A 147 -10.57 6.30 -3.32
C SER A 147 -10.32 5.64 -1.97
N PHE A 148 -11.39 5.25 -1.27
CA PHE A 148 -11.31 4.51 -0.02
C PHE A 148 -11.74 3.07 -0.24
N THR A 149 -10.99 2.10 0.29
CA THR A 149 -11.51 0.77 0.61
C THR A 149 -12.02 0.79 2.03
N ILE A 150 -13.28 0.40 2.21
CA ILE A 150 -13.96 0.32 3.50
C ILE A 150 -14.49 -1.10 3.63
N ALA A 151 -13.99 -1.85 4.60
CA ALA A 151 -14.31 -3.27 4.74
C ALA A 151 -14.52 -3.67 6.20
N ASP A 152 -15.42 -4.63 6.39
CA ASP A 152 -15.66 -5.33 7.63
C ASP A 152 -15.63 -6.85 7.40
N PRO A 153 -15.83 -7.72 8.42
CA PRO A 153 -15.79 -9.17 8.24
C PRO A 153 -16.82 -9.75 7.26
N ASN A 154 -17.77 -8.95 6.78
CA ASN A 154 -18.87 -9.42 5.95
C ASN A 154 -18.84 -8.87 4.53
N GLU A 155 -18.33 -7.66 4.34
CA GLU A 155 -18.37 -7.00 3.02
C GLU A 155 -17.21 -6.00 2.86
N ALA A 156 -16.90 -5.68 1.59
CA ALA A 156 -15.93 -4.66 1.22
C ALA A 156 -16.52 -3.71 0.17
N TRP A 157 -16.15 -2.43 0.26
CA TRP A 157 -16.61 -1.35 -0.60
C TRP A 157 -15.43 -0.54 -1.14
N ILE A 158 -15.58 -0.02 -2.36
CA ILE A 158 -14.76 1.09 -2.87
C ILE A 158 -15.64 2.34 -2.87
N LEU A 159 -15.17 3.40 -2.23
CA LEU A 159 -15.79 4.74 -2.20
C LEU A 159 -14.87 5.72 -2.92
N ASP A 160 -15.28 6.22 -4.09
CA ASP A 160 -14.62 7.32 -4.78
C ASP A 160 -15.29 8.64 -4.40
N LEU A 161 -14.49 9.63 -3.95
CA LEU A 161 -14.98 10.89 -3.40
C LEU A 161 -14.10 12.07 -3.84
N ILE A 162 -14.72 13.22 -4.14
CA ILE A 162 -14.02 14.49 -4.41
C ILE A 162 -14.85 15.67 -3.92
N GLY A 163 -14.19 16.74 -3.48
CA GLY A 163 -14.84 17.97 -3.07
C GLY A 163 -15.63 18.66 -4.18
N LYS A 164 -16.29 19.75 -3.84
CA LYS A 164 -17.10 20.56 -4.79
C LYS A 164 -16.46 21.92 -5.11
N GLY A 165 -15.25 22.15 -4.62
CA GLY A 165 -14.53 23.40 -4.78
C GLY A 165 -14.91 24.48 -3.76
N PRO A 166 -14.14 25.58 -3.72
CA PRO A 166 -14.32 26.66 -2.75
C PRO A 166 -15.73 27.25 -2.78
N GLY A 167 -16.30 27.47 -1.59
CA GLY A 167 -17.65 28.03 -1.42
C GLY A 167 -18.80 27.02 -1.63
N ARG A 168 -18.50 25.77 -1.94
CA ARG A 168 -19.49 24.69 -2.14
C ARG A 168 -19.19 23.54 -1.16
N ARG A 169 -19.70 23.66 0.06
CA ARG A 169 -19.46 22.67 1.10
C ARG A 169 -19.95 21.28 0.72
N GLY A 170 -19.14 20.25 1.04
CA GLY A 170 -19.44 18.86 0.80
C GLY A 170 -18.59 18.23 -0.29
N ALA A 171 -19.02 17.05 -0.72
CA ALA A 171 -18.36 16.27 -1.75
C ALA A 171 -19.37 15.58 -2.67
N VAL A 172 -18.97 15.24 -3.88
CA VAL A 172 -19.62 14.23 -4.71
C VAL A 172 -18.90 12.91 -4.52
N TRP A 173 -19.67 11.85 -4.45
CA TRP A 173 -19.11 10.53 -4.14
C TRP A 173 -20.01 9.39 -4.67
N VAL A 174 -19.39 8.24 -4.84
CA VAL A 174 -20.05 6.98 -5.15
C VAL A 174 -19.33 5.85 -4.43
N ALA A 175 -20.08 4.95 -3.81
CA ALA A 175 -19.57 3.74 -3.16
C ALA A 175 -20.19 2.52 -3.80
N VAL A 176 -19.38 1.54 -4.19
CA VAL A 176 -19.82 0.27 -4.77
C VAL A 176 -19.30 -0.89 -3.93
N ARG A 177 -20.22 -1.78 -3.53
CA ARG A 177 -19.88 -3.02 -2.85
C ARG A 177 -19.20 -3.98 -3.81
N ILE A 178 -18.11 -4.57 -3.37
CA ILE A 178 -17.40 -5.60 -4.13
C ILE A 178 -18.09 -6.95 -3.87
N PRO A 179 -18.46 -7.71 -4.93
CA PRO A 179 -19.06 -9.04 -4.76
C PRO A 179 -18.15 -9.96 -3.96
N ASP A 180 -18.75 -10.81 -3.12
CA ASP A 180 -18.02 -11.67 -2.19
C ASP A 180 -17.03 -12.63 -2.88
N ASP A 181 -17.29 -13.02 -4.13
CA ASP A 181 -16.47 -13.94 -4.92
C ASP A 181 -15.49 -13.25 -5.88
N CYS A 182 -15.30 -11.93 -5.71
CA CYS A 182 -14.44 -11.11 -6.56
C CYS A 182 -13.24 -10.52 -5.84
N ILE A 183 -12.24 -10.12 -6.64
CA ILE A 183 -11.15 -9.26 -6.25
C ILE A 183 -11.32 -7.87 -6.88
N ALA A 184 -10.80 -6.84 -6.22
CA ALA A 184 -10.87 -5.46 -6.66
C ALA A 184 -9.61 -4.70 -6.21
N GLY A 185 -9.49 -3.43 -6.60
CA GLY A 185 -8.40 -2.57 -6.15
C GLY A 185 -8.51 -1.15 -6.70
N HIS A 186 -7.73 -0.27 -6.10
CA HIS A 186 -7.53 1.11 -6.55
C HIS A 186 -6.08 1.55 -6.29
N ALA A 187 -5.60 2.46 -7.11
CA ALA A 187 -4.22 2.91 -7.05
C ALA A 187 -4.08 4.31 -7.68
N ASN A 188 -4.44 5.36 -6.94
CA ASN A 188 -4.35 6.78 -7.31
C ASN A 188 -5.11 7.17 -8.60
N TYR A 189 -6.15 6.45 -8.92
CA TYR A 189 -7.10 6.77 -9.97
C TYR A 189 -8.48 6.21 -9.57
N PRO A 190 -9.59 6.96 -9.75
CA PRO A 190 -10.92 6.48 -9.38
C PRO A 190 -11.33 5.35 -10.31
N ARG A 191 -11.84 4.28 -9.71
CA ARG A 191 -12.14 3.05 -10.45
C ARG A 191 -13.60 2.93 -10.88
N ILE A 192 -14.50 3.74 -10.30
CA ILE A 192 -15.92 3.62 -10.58
C ILE A 192 -16.27 4.40 -11.84
N HIS A 193 -16.42 3.69 -12.95
CA HIS A 193 -16.88 4.26 -14.21
C HIS A 193 -18.41 4.28 -14.29
N LYS A 194 -19.05 3.13 -14.15
CA LYS A 194 -20.52 3.01 -14.18
C LYS A 194 -21.08 2.96 -12.77
N ILE A 195 -22.16 3.72 -12.53
CA ILE A 195 -22.87 3.72 -11.26
C ILE A 195 -24.12 2.88 -11.41
N PRO A 196 -24.24 1.73 -10.71
CA PRO A 196 -25.45 0.91 -10.75
C PRO A 196 -26.55 1.54 -9.88
N MET A 197 -27.14 2.66 -10.35
CA MET A 197 -28.06 3.51 -9.58
C MET A 197 -29.33 2.79 -9.12
N ASP A 198 -29.74 1.71 -9.78
CA ASP A 198 -30.92 0.92 -9.44
C ASP A 198 -30.63 -0.11 -8.34
N ASP A 199 -29.38 -0.43 -8.06
CA ASP A 199 -28.94 -1.36 -7.03
C ASP A 199 -28.61 -0.65 -5.72
N LYS A 200 -29.64 -0.28 -4.97
CA LYS A 200 -29.51 0.46 -3.70
C LYS A 200 -28.86 -0.36 -2.57
N GLU A 201 -28.78 -1.66 -2.72
CA GLU A 201 -28.12 -2.54 -1.75
C GLU A 201 -26.59 -2.50 -1.92
N ASN A 202 -26.12 -2.49 -3.17
CA ASN A 202 -24.70 -2.59 -3.49
C ASN A 202 -24.12 -1.28 -4.06
N CYS A 203 -24.91 -0.21 -4.17
CA CYS A 203 -24.44 1.08 -4.64
C CYS A 203 -25.07 2.24 -3.84
N LEU A 204 -24.20 3.07 -3.25
CA LEU A 204 -24.57 4.29 -2.56
C LEU A 204 -23.89 5.48 -3.27
N TYR A 205 -24.53 6.63 -3.33
CA TYR A 205 -23.98 7.80 -4.02
C TYR A 205 -24.58 9.12 -3.52
N SER A 206 -23.86 10.22 -3.72
CA SER A 206 -24.39 11.55 -3.43
C SER A 206 -25.54 11.88 -4.40
N PRO A 207 -26.64 12.45 -3.91
CA PRO A 207 -27.83 12.70 -4.75
C PRO A 207 -27.56 13.56 -5.98
N ASP A 208 -26.54 14.40 -5.91
CA ASP A 208 -26.14 15.34 -6.93
C ASP A 208 -24.95 14.91 -7.78
N VAL A 209 -24.50 13.66 -7.67
CA VAL A 209 -23.29 13.15 -8.36
C VAL A 209 -23.31 13.37 -9.88
N ILE A 210 -24.47 13.30 -10.54
CA ILE A 210 -24.59 13.56 -11.98
C ILE A 210 -24.97 15.03 -12.26
N SER A 211 -25.91 15.60 -11.48
CA SER A 211 -26.36 16.98 -11.71
C SER A 211 -25.25 17.99 -11.47
N PHE A 212 -24.38 17.76 -10.49
CA PHE A 212 -23.21 18.59 -10.24
C PHE A 212 -22.20 18.50 -11.40
N ALA A 213 -21.96 17.32 -11.96
CA ALA A 213 -21.11 17.18 -13.14
C ALA A 213 -21.65 17.94 -14.36
N ARG A 214 -22.98 17.97 -14.55
CA ARG A 214 -23.60 18.79 -15.59
C ARG A 214 -23.49 20.27 -15.32
N GLU A 215 -23.74 20.71 -14.10
CA GLU A 215 -23.60 22.11 -13.69
C GLU A 215 -22.19 22.64 -13.97
N MET A 216 -21.18 21.82 -13.69
CA MET A 216 -19.78 22.16 -13.92
C MET A 216 -19.30 21.97 -15.38
N GLY A 217 -20.17 21.47 -16.26
CA GLY A 217 -19.82 21.21 -17.66
C GLY A 217 -18.90 20.00 -17.88
N TYR A 218 -18.84 19.09 -16.92
CA TYR A 218 -18.02 17.88 -17.02
C TYR A 218 -18.73 16.73 -17.73
N PHE A 219 -20.04 16.80 -17.86
CA PHE A 219 -20.87 15.79 -18.50
C PHE A 219 -22.17 16.39 -19.05
N ASP A 220 -22.53 16.04 -20.28
CA ASP A 220 -23.75 16.48 -20.98
C ASP A 220 -24.61 15.33 -21.55
N GLY A 221 -24.17 14.07 -21.37
CA GLY A 221 -24.81 12.86 -21.88
C GLY A 221 -26.04 12.38 -21.09
N LEU A 222 -26.53 11.19 -21.45
CA LEU A 222 -27.62 10.50 -20.70
C LEU A 222 -27.09 9.91 -19.38
N ASN A 223 -27.90 9.87 -18.33
CA ASN A 223 -27.48 9.34 -17.02
C ASN A 223 -26.85 7.95 -17.10
N LYS A 224 -27.36 7.07 -17.98
CA LYS A 224 -26.82 5.71 -18.18
C LYS A 224 -25.38 5.68 -18.72
N ASP A 225 -24.94 6.75 -19.35
CA ASP A 225 -23.60 6.90 -19.95
C ASP A 225 -22.62 7.66 -19.04
N PHE A 226 -23.10 8.04 -17.85
CA PHE A 226 -22.28 8.76 -16.88
C PHE A 226 -21.17 7.86 -16.32
N SER A 227 -19.96 8.40 -16.29
CA SER A 227 -18.79 7.78 -15.65
C SER A 227 -18.25 8.73 -14.59
N PHE A 228 -18.24 8.29 -13.33
CA PHE A 228 -17.69 9.08 -12.23
C PHE A 228 -16.21 9.42 -12.49
N ALA A 229 -15.41 8.40 -12.78
CA ALA A 229 -13.97 8.57 -13.04
C ALA A 229 -13.72 9.57 -14.18
N ARG A 230 -14.38 9.44 -15.33
CA ARG A 230 -14.19 10.36 -16.46
C ARG A 230 -14.66 11.79 -16.16
N ALA A 231 -15.75 11.94 -15.44
CA ALA A 231 -16.29 13.27 -15.12
C ALA A 231 -15.38 14.02 -14.14
N TYR A 232 -14.93 13.36 -13.09
CA TYR A 232 -14.23 13.98 -11.98
C TYR A 232 -12.70 13.85 -12.01
N SER A 233 -12.17 12.90 -12.75
CA SER A 233 -10.73 12.67 -12.96
C SER A 233 -10.45 12.20 -14.38
N PRO A 234 -10.49 13.09 -15.39
CA PRO A 234 -10.12 12.70 -16.76
C PRO A 234 -8.72 12.07 -16.77
N ALA A 235 -8.62 10.87 -17.34
CA ALA A 235 -7.36 10.15 -17.39
C ALA A 235 -6.34 10.88 -18.27
N ASP A 236 -5.13 10.99 -17.77
CA ASP A 236 -3.92 11.24 -18.55
C ASP A 236 -3.08 9.97 -18.67
N PHE A 237 -1.96 10.03 -19.37
CA PHE A 237 -1.08 8.88 -19.53
C PHE A 237 -0.56 8.35 -18.17
N GLY A 238 -0.26 9.23 -17.22
CA GLY A 238 0.21 8.86 -15.87
C GLY A 238 -0.86 8.12 -15.08
N ALA A 239 -2.13 8.53 -15.18
CA ALA A 239 -3.25 7.86 -14.54
C ALA A 239 -3.42 6.41 -15.03
N LEU A 240 -3.13 6.14 -16.29
CA LEU A 240 -3.19 4.79 -16.85
C LEU A 240 -1.93 3.99 -16.52
N ARG A 241 -0.74 4.52 -16.88
CA ARG A 241 0.54 3.82 -16.80
C ARG A 241 1.08 3.70 -15.37
N ALA A 242 0.98 4.75 -14.56
CA ALA A 242 1.51 4.75 -13.20
C ALA A 242 0.47 4.42 -12.12
N CYS A 243 -0.83 4.42 -12.46
CA CYS A 243 -1.91 4.17 -11.51
C CYS A 243 -2.69 2.90 -11.86
N ASP A 244 -3.59 2.94 -12.84
CA ASP A 244 -4.46 1.80 -13.19
C ASP A 244 -3.69 0.53 -13.58
N ALA A 245 -2.51 0.66 -14.19
CA ALA A 245 -1.65 -0.48 -14.53
C ALA A 245 -1.31 -1.36 -13.31
N ARG A 246 -1.26 -0.79 -12.08
CA ARG A 246 -1.04 -1.57 -10.84
C ARG A 246 -2.20 -2.50 -10.53
N VAL A 247 -3.43 -2.02 -10.66
CA VAL A 247 -4.63 -2.85 -10.46
C VAL A 247 -4.76 -3.87 -11.58
N TRP A 248 -4.47 -3.47 -12.83
CA TRP A 248 -4.41 -4.37 -13.97
C TRP A 248 -3.41 -5.53 -13.76
N SER A 249 -2.20 -5.23 -13.26
CA SER A 249 -1.18 -6.24 -12.94
C SER A 249 -1.66 -7.22 -11.87
N PHE A 250 -2.32 -6.71 -10.82
CA PHE A 250 -2.93 -7.57 -9.80
C PHE A 250 -4.00 -8.49 -10.39
N PHE A 251 -4.94 -7.95 -11.17
CA PHE A 251 -6.01 -8.75 -11.76
C PHE A 251 -5.48 -9.81 -12.72
N ARG A 252 -4.50 -9.46 -13.55
CA ARG A 252 -3.87 -10.33 -14.53
C ARG A 252 -3.30 -11.62 -13.94
N LYS A 253 -2.79 -11.56 -12.70
CA LYS A 253 -2.29 -12.74 -11.97
C LYS A 253 -3.37 -13.79 -11.70
N TYR A 254 -4.64 -13.39 -11.70
CA TYR A 254 -5.77 -14.24 -11.35
C TYR A 254 -6.84 -14.34 -12.44
N ASP A 255 -6.74 -13.54 -13.49
CA ASP A 255 -7.64 -13.55 -14.64
C ASP A 255 -6.86 -13.19 -15.91
N SER A 256 -6.54 -14.20 -16.72
CA SER A 256 -5.77 -14.02 -17.96
C SER A 256 -6.51 -13.18 -19.03
N SER A 257 -7.84 -12.99 -18.90
CA SER A 257 -8.60 -12.12 -19.81
C SER A 257 -8.19 -10.65 -19.70
N MET A 258 -7.49 -10.27 -18.62
CA MET A 258 -6.98 -8.93 -18.42
C MET A 258 -5.92 -8.52 -19.44
N ASP A 259 -5.27 -9.46 -20.11
CA ASP A 259 -4.36 -9.16 -21.21
C ASP A 259 -5.05 -8.42 -22.39
N ASN A 260 -6.37 -8.59 -22.54
CA ASN A 260 -7.17 -7.85 -23.53
C ASN A 260 -7.24 -6.34 -23.23
N TYR A 261 -6.95 -5.91 -22.00
CA TYR A 261 -6.96 -4.51 -21.59
C TYR A 261 -5.58 -3.85 -21.59
N LEU A 262 -4.55 -4.55 -22.09
CA LEU A 262 -3.23 -3.95 -22.31
C LEU A 262 -3.29 -2.67 -23.15
N PRO A 263 -4.10 -2.56 -24.24
CA PRO A 263 -4.26 -1.30 -24.98
C PRO A 263 -4.79 -0.13 -24.12
N TYR A 264 -5.64 -0.41 -23.11
CA TYR A 264 -6.12 0.62 -22.19
C TYR A 264 -4.99 1.16 -21.31
N VAL A 265 -4.22 0.30 -20.64
CA VAL A 265 -3.10 0.75 -19.80
C VAL A 265 -1.93 1.35 -20.61
N ASN A 266 -1.89 1.10 -21.90
CA ASN A 266 -1.00 1.77 -22.87
C ASN A 266 -1.50 3.15 -23.32
N GLY A 267 -2.75 3.52 -22.99
CA GLY A 267 -3.36 4.75 -23.49
C GLY A 267 -3.86 4.68 -24.93
N GLU A 268 -3.96 3.49 -25.52
CA GLU A 268 -4.38 3.23 -26.89
C GLU A 268 -5.90 2.99 -27.02
N SER A 269 -6.55 2.66 -25.90
CA SER A 269 -8.00 2.42 -25.79
C SER A 269 -8.61 3.24 -24.68
N ALA A 270 -9.83 3.73 -24.89
CA ALA A 270 -10.60 4.42 -23.85
C ALA A 270 -11.45 3.45 -22.99
N GLU A 271 -11.50 2.16 -23.33
CA GLU A 271 -12.34 1.19 -22.62
C GLU A 271 -11.61 0.64 -21.38
N PRO A 272 -12.06 1.00 -20.14
CA PRO A 272 -11.41 0.56 -18.92
C PRO A 272 -11.71 -0.91 -18.64
N PHE A 273 -10.83 -1.59 -17.95
CA PHE A 273 -11.09 -2.92 -17.42
C PHE A 273 -12.10 -2.87 -16.25
N PRO A 274 -12.79 -3.99 -15.92
CA PRO A 274 -13.82 -4.04 -14.89
C PRO A 274 -13.35 -3.52 -13.52
N LEU A 275 -14.29 -2.99 -12.71
CA LEU A 275 -14.02 -2.56 -11.33
C LEU A 275 -13.56 -3.72 -10.45
N TYR A 276 -14.10 -4.91 -10.69
CA TYR A 276 -13.77 -6.15 -9.99
C TYR A 276 -13.82 -7.33 -10.96
N VAL A 277 -13.08 -8.40 -10.64
CA VAL A 277 -13.03 -9.63 -11.42
C VAL A 277 -13.15 -10.84 -10.50
N LYS A 278 -13.66 -11.94 -11.03
CA LYS A 278 -13.68 -13.23 -10.33
C LYS A 278 -12.33 -13.92 -10.52
N PRO A 279 -11.57 -14.18 -9.45
CA PRO A 279 -10.26 -14.81 -9.60
C PRO A 279 -10.40 -16.29 -9.99
N SER A 280 -9.45 -16.79 -10.77
CA SER A 280 -9.36 -18.20 -11.20
C SER A 280 -9.11 -19.18 -10.06
N ARG A 281 -8.62 -18.69 -8.92
CA ARG A 281 -8.43 -19.43 -7.66
C ARG A 281 -8.65 -18.53 -6.47
N LYS A 282 -8.95 -19.13 -5.33
CA LYS A 282 -9.04 -18.40 -4.06
C LYS A 282 -7.68 -17.92 -3.58
N LEU A 283 -7.65 -16.75 -2.94
CA LEU A 283 -6.46 -16.10 -2.43
C LEU A 283 -6.29 -16.35 -0.93
N SER A 284 -5.06 -16.55 -0.50
CA SER A 284 -4.65 -16.56 0.89
C SER A 284 -4.11 -15.19 1.33
N VAL A 285 -3.90 -15.02 2.63
CA VAL A 285 -3.16 -13.86 3.17
C VAL A 285 -1.77 -13.74 2.52
N GLN A 286 -1.09 -14.87 2.27
CA GLN A 286 0.22 -14.86 1.62
C GLN A 286 0.13 -14.37 0.17
N ASP A 287 -0.91 -14.75 -0.58
CA ASP A 287 -1.14 -14.24 -1.93
C ASP A 287 -1.30 -12.71 -1.94
N MET A 288 -1.98 -12.14 -0.93
CA MET A 288 -2.14 -10.69 -0.81
C MET A 288 -0.82 -10.00 -0.43
N LYS A 289 0.01 -10.61 0.43
CA LYS A 289 1.38 -10.12 0.71
C LYS A 289 2.23 -10.12 -0.56
N GLU A 290 2.18 -11.19 -1.36
CA GLU A 290 2.92 -11.29 -2.64
C GLU A 290 2.37 -10.31 -3.69
N ALA A 291 1.07 -10.02 -3.70
CA ALA A 291 0.50 -9.00 -4.58
C ALA A 291 1.08 -7.61 -4.30
N MET A 292 1.36 -7.28 -3.02
CA MET A 292 1.98 -6.00 -2.66
C MET A 292 3.47 -5.90 -3.05
N ARG A 293 4.10 -7.01 -3.47
CA ARG A 293 5.50 -7.11 -3.93
C ARG A 293 5.67 -7.03 -5.44
N ASP A 294 4.59 -6.80 -6.17
CA ASP A 294 4.56 -6.77 -7.63
C ASP A 294 5.38 -5.62 -8.23
N HIS A 295 6.19 -5.93 -9.26
CA HIS A 295 6.96 -4.97 -10.06
C HIS A 295 6.68 -5.13 -11.56
N PHE A 296 5.48 -5.58 -11.93
CA PHE A 296 5.10 -5.87 -13.31
C PHE A 296 5.88 -7.04 -13.95
N GLU A 297 6.39 -7.98 -13.14
CA GLU A 297 7.08 -9.16 -13.65
C GLU A 297 6.23 -9.89 -14.69
N ASP A 298 6.85 -10.41 -15.72
CA ASP A 298 6.22 -11.12 -16.85
C ASP A 298 5.19 -10.26 -17.63
N THR A 299 5.36 -8.93 -17.65
CA THR A 299 4.55 -7.99 -18.42
C THR A 299 5.44 -7.11 -19.32
N PRO A 300 4.88 -6.41 -20.30
CA PRO A 300 5.63 -5.40 -21.06
C PRO A 300 6.15 -4.21 -20.24
N PHE A 301 5.76 -4.12 -18.96
CA PHE A 301 6.15 -3.05 -18.03
C PHE A 301 7.23 -3.48 -17.05
N ASP A 302 7.81 -4.67 -17.22
CA ASP A 302 8.90 -5.18 -16.40
C ASP A 302 10.12 -4.24 -16.49
N MET A 303 10.38 -3.55 -15.40
CA MET A 303 11.43 -2.53 -15.31
C MET A 303 12.84 -3.10 -15.27
N THR A 304 13.00 -4.42 -15.20
CA THR A 304 14.31 -5.09 -15.19
C THR A 304 14.88 -5.31 -16.59
N GLN A 305 14.08 -5.03 -17.65
CA GLN A 305 14.39 -5.39 -19.04
C GLN A 305 15.12 -4.31 -19.85
N ASP A 306 15.43 -3.16 -19.27
CA ASP A 306 16.13 -2.07 -19.93
C ASP A 306 17.29 -1.51 -19.10
N VAL A 307 18.08 -0.59 -19.69
CA VAL A 307 19.26 0.02 -19.05
C VAL A 307 18.95 0.75 -17.75
N GLY A 308 17.71 1.19 -17.53
CA GLY A 308 17.26 1.84 -16.30
C GLY A 308 17.31 0.93 -15.07
N ALA A 309 17.34 -0.38 -15.27
CA ALA A 309 17.54 -1.37 -14.20
C ALA A 309 18.97 -1.42 -13.67
N GLY A 310 19.92 -0.81 -14.38
CA GLY A 310 21.35 -0.88 -14.05
C GLY A 310 21.92 -2.30 -14.18
N PRO A 311 23.17 -2.48 -13.75
CA PRO A 311 23.90 -3.74 -13.94
C PRO A 311 23.37 -4.90 -13.10
N PHE A 312 22.52 -4.64 -12.13
CA PHE A 312 22.01 -5.64 -11.17
C PHE A 312 20.48 -5.75 -11.18
N LYS A 313 19.84 -5.41 -12.28
CA LYS A 313 18.40 -5.61 -12.56
C LYS A 313 17.48 -5.09 -11.45
N VAL A 314 17.70 -3.84 -11.02
CA VAL A 314 16.85 -3.19 -10.01
C VAL A 314 15.44 -2.99 -10.59
N PRO A 315 14.36 -3.51 -9.95
CA PRO A 315 12.99 -3.41 -10.48
C PRO A 315 12.31 -2.08 -10.11
N TYR A 316 13.07 -1.02 -9.92
CA TYR A 316 12.60 0.28 -9.51
C TYR A 316 13.09 1.38 -10.45
N ARG A 317 12.34 2.48 -10.48
CA ARG A 317 12.78 3.71 -11.13
C ARG A 317 13.04 4.78 -10.08
N PHE A 318 14.21 5.43 -10.18
CA PHE A 318 14.49 6.62 -9.38
C PHE A 318 13.72 7.83 -9.92
N ARG A 319 13.25 8.67 -9.01
CA ARG A 319 12.52 9.89 -9.36
C ARG A 319 13.44 10.92 -10.03
N PRO A 320 12.94 11.78 -10.92
CA PRO A 320 11.54 11.94 -11.31
C PRO A 320 11.02 10.85 -12.24
N MET A 321 9.71 10.56 -12.19
CA MET A 321 9.05 9.60 -13.09
C MET A 321 8.94 10.14 -14.51
N SER A 322 8.68 11.43 -14.67
CA SER A 322 8.57 12.08 -15.96
C SER A 322 9.87 12.77 -16.33
N PHE A 323 10.26 12.68 -17.59
CA PHE A 323 11.48 13.29 -18.14
C PHE A 323 11.27 13.66 -19.61
N GLU A 324 12.18 14.47 -20.16
CA GLU A 324 12.13 14.91 -21.57
C GLU A 324 13.40 14.49 -22.31
N VAL A 325 13.23 14.02 -23.54
CA VAL A 325 14.32 13.74 -24.48
C VAL A 325 13.88 14.26 -25.86
N ASP A 326 14.73 15.05 -26.50
CA ASP A 326 14.49 15.63 -27.83
C ASP A 326 13.13 16.34 -27.97
N GLY A 327 12.73 17.06 -26.89
CA GLY A 327 11.47 17.80 -26.84
C GLY A 327 10.22 16.93 -26.73
N LYS A 328 10.37 15.64 -26.43
CA LYS A 328 9.27 14.70 -26.15
C LYS A 328 9.25 14.34 -24.68
N SER A 329 8.05 14.34 -24.09
CA SER A 329 7.84 13.95 -22.70
C SER A 329 7.62 12.44 -22.59
N TYR A 330 8.23 11.85 -21.59
CA TYR A 330 8.15 10.43 -21.24
C TYR A 330 7.74 10.27 -19.77
N CYS A 331 7.08 9.15 -19.45
CA CYS A 331 6.74 8.76 -18.10
C CYS A 331 7.12 7.30 -17.87
N MET A 332 7.88 7.05 -16.81
CA MET A 332 8.29 5.68 -16.40
C MET A 332 7.14 4.95 -15.71
N GLU A 333 7.27 3.63 -15.63
CA GLU A 333 6.40 2.74 -14.87
C GLU A 333 6.52 2.99 -13.36
N ARG A 334 5.42 2.73 -12.67
CA ARG A 334 5.36 2.71 -11.21
C ARG A 334 4.59 1.46 -10.77
N ALA A 335 5.28 0.49 -10.23
CA ALA A 335 4.75 -0.78 -9.75
C ALA A 335 4.03 -0.64 -8.40
N ILE A 336 3.40 -1.73 -7.90
CA ILE A 336 2.79 -1.77 -6.57
C ILE A 336 3.86 -1.60 -5.50
N ALA A 337 4.92 -2.43 -5.51
CA ALA A 337 6.05 -2.25 -4.61
C ALA A 337 6.92 -1.07 -5.04
N THR A 338 7.35 -0.25 -4.09
CA THR A 338 8.13 0.96 -4.34
C THR A 338 8.99 1.35 -3.14
N GLN A 339 10.13 2.01 -3.40
CA GLN A 339 11.07 2.48 -2.36
C GLN A 339 10.49 3.54 -1.42
N GLN A 340 9.41 4.22 -1.81
CA GLN A 340 8.83 5.33 -1.04
C GLN A 340 7.75 4.88 -0.05
N THR A 341 7.53 3.60 0.12
CA THR A 341 6.55 3.09 1.07
C THR A 341 6.98 3.39 2.50
N GLY A 342 6.14 4.07 3.27
CA GLY A 342 6.33 4.23 4.70
C GLY A 342 5.94 2.95 5.44
N PHE A 343 4.71 2.47 5.21
CA PHE A 343 4.22 1.20 5.73
C PHE A 343 3.27 0.51 4.74
N THR A 344 3.12 -0.78 4.92
CA THR A 344 2.22 -1.62 4.14
C THR A 344 1.49 -2.59 5.06
N LEU A 345 0.29 -3.03 4.67
CA LEU A 345 -0.48 -3.96 5.48
C LEU A 345 -1.35 -4.90 4.64
N VAL A 346 -1.72 -6.02 5.25
CA VAL A 346 -2.83 -6.86 4.82
C VAL A 346 -3.81 -6.98 5.99
N GLY A 347 -5.00 -6.40 5.87
CA GLY A 347 -6.10 -6.57 6.82
C GLY A 347 -6.83 -7.88 6.55
N GLN A 348 -6.96 -8.72 7.59
CA GLN A 348 -7.71 -9.97 7.57
C GLN A 348 -8.86 -9.87 8.56
N MET A 349 -10.10 -9.95 8.07
CA MET A 349 -11.31 -9.79 8.88
C MET A 349 -12.14 -11.07 8.84
N ARG A 350 -12.43 -11.66 10.01
CA ARG A 350 -12.98 -13.02 10.18
C ARG A 350 -14.23 -13.01 11.05
N ASN A 351 -15.40 -13.17 10.46
CA ASN A 351 -16.69 -13.07 11.13
C ASN A 351 -17.06 -14.26 12.05
N TRP A 352 -16.28 -15.33 12.01
CA TRP A 352 -16.49 -16.54 12.85
C TRP A 352 -15.69 -16.54 14.15
N LEU A 353 -14.94 -15.49 14.43
CA LEU A 353 -14.14 -15.31 15.64
C LEU A 353 -14.62 -14.08 16.41
N PRO A 354 -14.43 -14.02 17.73
CA PRO A 354 -14.62 -12.78 18.49
C PRO A 354 -13.78 -11.65 17.90
N ASP A 355 -14.32 -10.43 17.87
CA ASP A 355 -13.67 -9.29 17.18
C ASP A 355 -12.19 -9.10 17.53
N PRO A 356 -11.76 -9.12 18.82
CA PRO A 356 -10.35 -8.91 19.13
C PRO A 356 -9.41 -9.99 18.59
N VAL A 357 -9.94 -11.17 18.25
CA VAL A 357 -9.19 -12.30 17.65
C VAL A 357 -9.39 -12.34 16.13
N GLY A 358 -10.57 -11.94 15.65
CA GLY A 358 -10.96 -12.02 14.25
C GLY A 358 -10.21 -11.07 13.34
N GLY A 359 -9.97 -9.84 13.80
CA GLY A 359 -9.26 -8.81 13.04
C GLY A 359 -7.75 -8.89 13.22
N VAL A 360 -7.02 -8.97 12.11
CA VAL A 360 -5.55 -8.95 12.11
C VAL A 360 -5.05 -7.99 11.03
N LEU A 361 -4.26 -7.01 11.42
CA LEU A 361 -3.40 -6.28 10.50
C LEU A 361 -2.05 -7.00 10.43
N TRP A 362 -1.76 -7.61 9.30
CA TRP A 362 -0.42 -8.04 8.96
C TRP A 362 0.34 -6.80 8.54
N PHE A 363 1.13 -6.25 9.44
CA PHE A 363 1.76 -4.94 9.30
C PHE A 363 3.24 -5.06 8.93
N GLY A 364 3.68 -4.29 7.95
CA GLY A 364 5.06 -4.16 7.51
C GLY A 364 5.43 -2.70 7.34
N VAL A 365 6.71 -2.39 7.45
CA VAL A 365 7.27 -1.04 7.26
C VAL A 365 8.27 -1.04 6.15
N ASP A 366 8.44 0.13 5.50
CA ASP A 366 9.31 0.32 4.35
C ASP A 366 8.80 -0.44 3.10
N ASP A 367 9.63 -0.63 2.10
CA ASP A 367 9.34 -1.28 0.83
C ASP A 367 8.72 -2.67 0.99
N ALA A 368 7.49 -2.86 0.50
CA ALA A 368 6.76 -4.12 0.55
C ALA A 368 7.53 -5.30 -0.02
N ASN A 369 8.41 -5.06 -1.01
CA ASN A 369 9.24 -6.09 -1.62
C ASN A 369 10.23 -6.71 -0.63
N THR A 370 10.83 -5.90 0.23
CA THR A 370 11.89 -6.33 1.14
C THR A 370 11.48 -6.32 2.62
N CYS A 371 10.25 -5.96 2.98
CA CYS A 371 9.76 -6.04 4.36
C CYS A 371 9.16 -7.40 4.70
N VAL A 372 8.81 -7.61 5.97
CA VAL A 372 8.02 -8.74 6.47
C VAL A 372 6.72 -8.24 7.09
N TYR A 373 5.66 -9.02 6.96
CA TYR A 373 4.35 -8.72 7.52
C TYR A 373 4.15 -9.44 8.86
N ILE A 374 3.95 -8.67 9.91
CA ILE A 374 3.83 -9.13 11.30
C ILE A 374 2.38 -8.99 11.76
N PRO A 375 1.79 -9.99 12.45
CA PRO A 375 0.38 -9.95 12.85
C PRO A 375 0.16 -9.01 14.04
N MET A 376 -0.57 -7.92 13.82
CA MET A 376 -1.09 -7.02 14.84
C MET A 376 -2.60 -7.26 14.96
N TYR A 377 -3.05 -7.89 16.04
CA TYR A 377 -4.47 -8.12 16.28
C TYR A 377 -5.20 -6.81 16.58
N CYS A 378 -6.43 -6.65 16.12
CA CYS A 378 -7.17 -5.39 16.31
C CYS A 378 -7.52 -5.08 17.76
N GLY A 379 -7.52 -6.10 18.64
CA GLY A 379 -7.79 -5.94 20.06
C GLY A 379 -6.56 -5.64 20.93
N ILE A 380 -5.34 -5.56 20.36
CA ILE A 380 -4.14 -5.28 21.16
C ILE A 380 -4.15 -3.86 21.71
N THR A 381 -3.57 -3.70 22.92
CA THR A 381 -3.60 -2.42 23.66
C THR A 381 -2.26 -1.70 23.68
N GLN A 382 -1.23 -2.29 23.07
CA GLN A 382 0.11 -1.72 23.01
C GLN A 382 0.69 -1.88 21.61
N VAL A 383 1.30 -0.82 21.10
CA VAL A 383 2.14 -0.86 19.89
C VAL A 383 3.51 -1.42 20.26
N PRO A 384 4.07 -2.37 19.48
CA PRO A 384 5.45 -2.81 19.67
C PRO A 384 6.43 -1.64 19.62
N GLU A 385 7.45 -1.63 20.48
CA GLU A 385 8.44 -0.54 20.52
C GLU A 385 9.12 -0.31 19.18
N CYS A 386 9.44 -1.38 18.45
CA CYS A 386 10.05 -1.29 17.13
C CYS A 386 9.16 -0.65 16.05
N PHE A 387 7.85 -0.59 16.24
CA PHE A 387 6.89 0.09 15.37
C PHE A 387 6.38 1.42 15.93
N SER A 388 6.83 1.82 17.11
CA SER A 388 6.39 3.06 17.74
C SER A 388 6.73 4.30 16.90
N PRO A 389 5.80 5.26 16.73
CA PRO A 389 6.10 6.53 16.08
C PRO A 389 7.12 7.39 16.85
N GLU A 390 7.38 7.05 18.11
CA GLU A 390 8.35 7.74 18.98
C GLU A 390 9.76 7.15 18.85
N ASN A 391 9.92 5.99 18.20
CA ASN A 391 11.20 5.31 18.03
C ASN A 391 11.89 5.71 16.71
N GLY A 392 12.37 6.94 16.64
CA GLY A 392 12.98 7.53 15.45
C GLY A 392 12.00 8.40 14.65
N SER A 393 12.48 8.96 13.55
CA SER A 393 11.69 9.81 12.66
C SER A 393 12.32 9.83 11.27
N MET A 394 11.75 10.58 10.31
CA MET A 394 12.40 10.82 9.00
C MET A 394 13.70 11.64 9.12
N TYR A 395 13.98 12.21 10.27
CA TYR A 395 15.21 12.96 10.55
C TYR A 395 16.19 12.23 11.49
N ASP A 396 15.68 11.26 12.28
CA ASP A 396 16.44 10.60 13.34
C ASP A 396 16.46 9.09 13.13
N PHE A 397 17.61 8.57 12.73
CA PHE A 397 17.84 7.14 12.58
C PHE A 397 17.86 6.42 13.93
N SER A 398 17.17 5.28 14.02
CA SER A 398 17.19 4.40 15.22
C SER A 398 17.50 2.96 14.86
N TRP A 399 18.47 2.35 15.55
CA TRP A 399 18.81 0.92 15.41
C TRP A 399 17.81 -0.04 16.09
N THR A 400 16.78 0.47 16.74
CA THR A 400 15.67 -0.30 17.32
C THR A 400 14.37 -0.09 16.54
N SER A 401 14.32 0.87 15.62
CA SER A 401 13.19 1.10 14.73
C SER A 401 13.13 0.06 13.61
N ALA A 402 12.02 -0.61 13.48
CA ALA A 402 11.80 -1.53 12.36
C ALA A 402 11.89 -0.83 11.01
N PHE A 403 11.31 0.39 10.88
CA PHE A 403 11.39 1.17 9.65
C PHE A 403 12.84 1.37 9.20
N TRP A 404 13.70 1.88 10.06
CA TRP A 404 15.10 2.14 9.70
C TRP A 404 15.92 0.88 9.44
N ILE A 405 15.63 -0.22 10.16
CA ILE A 405 16.29 -1.50 9.92
C ILE A 405 15.89 -2.09 8.57
N HIS A 406 14.58 -2.04 8.19
CA HIS A 406 14.11 -2.50 6.89
C HIS A 406 14.66 -1.60 5.77
N ASN A 407 14.59 -0.28 5.93
CA ASN A 407 15.12 0.68 4.97
C ASN A 407 16.64 0.51 4.74
N TRP A 408 17.41 0.23 5.78
CA TRP A 408 18.84 -0.08 5.66
C TRP A 408 19.09 -1.32 4.78
N VAL A 409 18.36 -2.41 4.99
CA VAL A 409 18.45 -3.64 4.18
C VAL A 409 18.01 -3.37 2.74
N ALA A 410 16.90 -2.65 2.54
CA ALA A 410 16.39 -2.30 1.22
C ALA A 410 17.39 -1.46 0.42
N ASN A 411 17.99 -0.44 1.05
CA ASN A 411 18.99 0.41 0.38
C ASN A 411 20.27 -0.34 -0.01
N MET A 412 20.70 -1.35 0.75
CA MET A 412 21.77 -2.25 0.32
C MET A 412 21.36 -3.03 -0.94
N ALA A 413 20.14 -3.57 -0.96
CA ALA A 413 19.63 -4.31 -2.10
C ALA A 413 19.46 -3.42 -3.35
N TYR A 414 19.06 -2.16 -3.24
CA TYR A 414 18.95 -1.25 -4.39
C TYR A 414 20.29 -1.04 -5.12
N ALA A 415 21.39 -1.11 -4.40
CA ALA A 415 22.71 -1.00 -5.01
C ALA A 415 23.13 -2.28 -5.77
N ARG A 416 22.66 -3.46 -5.37
CA ARG A 416 23.04 -4.77 -5.92
C ARG A 416 21.89 -5.77 -5.82
N TYR A 417 20.78 -5.49 -6.46
CA TYR A 417 19.51 -6.18 -6.26
C TYR A 417 19.59 -7.68 -6.57
N GLU A 418 19.96 -8.06 -7.80
CA GLU A 418 19.95 -9.46 -8.26
C GLU A 418 20.77 -10.41 -7.37
N PRO A 419 22.00 -10.09 -6.92
CA PRO A 419 22.74 -10.96 -6.01
C PRO A 419 22.21 -10.99 -4.58
N MET A 420 21.54 -9.93 -4.08
CA MET A 420 21.11 -9.85 -2.68
C MET A 420 19.68 -10.35 -2.45
N ILE A 421 18.77 -10.17 -3.41
CA ILE A 421 17.34 -10.42 -3.20
C ILE A 421 17.04 -11.87 -2.82
N GLY A 422 17.81 -12.84 -3.30
CA GLY A 422 17.65 -14.25 -2.95
C GLY A 422 17.87 -14.53 -1.46
N ASP A 423 18.88 -13.92 -0.84
CA ASP A 423 19.13 -14.05 0.60
C ASP A 423 18.05 -13.34 1.43
N ILE A 424 17.59 -12.17 0.98
CA ILE A 424 16.47 -11.44 1.62
C ILE A 424 15.20 -12.28 1.57
N ARG A 425 14.82 -12.81 0.40
CA ARG A 425 13.63 -13.66 0.22
C ARG A 425 13.65 -14.89 1.10
N LYS A 426 14.81 -15.52 1.26
CA LYS A 426 14.98 -16.70 2.14
C LYS A 426 14.60 -16.39 3.59
N VAL A 427 15.06 -15.26 4.13
CA VAL A 427 14.75 -14.86 5.51
C VAL A 427 13.29 -14.39 5.62
N GLN A 428 12.81 -13.61 4.66
CA GLN A 428 11.44 -13.13 4.56
C GLN A 428 10.44 -14.30 4.58
N SER A 429 10.61 -15.27 3.67
CA SER A 429 9.74 -16.45 3.59
C SER A 429 9.78 -17.28 4.87
N ALA A 430 10.96 -17.44 5.50
CA ALA A 430 11.07 -18.19 6.75
C ALA A 430 10.34 -17.51 7.92
N VAL A 431 10.37 -16.18 8.02
CA VAL A 431 9.64 -15.41 9.04
C VAL A 431 8.14 -15.53 8.79
N GLU A 432 7.67 -15.19 7.58
CA GLU A 432 6.24 -15.18 7.28
C GLU A 432 5.60 -16.56 7.32
N THR A 433 6.27 -17.59 6.83
CA THR A 433 5.79 -18.98 6.94
C THR A 433 5.64 -19.39 8.41
N SER A 434 6.61 -19.03 9.26
CA SER A 434 6.53 -19.34 10.69
C SER A 434 5.34 -18.64 11.35
N LEU A 435 5.09 -17.37 11.03
CA LEU A 435 3.97 -16.60 11.57
C LEU A 435 2.62 -17.14 11.06
N ASN A 436 2.51 -17.41 9.77
CA ASN A 436 1.30 -17.98 9.17
C ASN A 436 0.95 -19.35 9.77
N LEU A 437 1.95 -20.22 10.00
CA LEU A 437 1.73 -21.54 10.61
C LEU A 437 1.34 -21.47 12.09
N ARG A 438 1.76 -20.44 12.82
CA ARG A 438 1.41 -20.25 14.23
C ARG A 438 0.03 -19.64 14.44
N GLN A 439 -0.47 -18.84 13.49
CA GLN A 439 -1.72 -18.11 13.66
C GLN A 439 -2.90 -18.99 14.13
N PRO A 440 -3.20 -20.18 13.55
CA PRO A 440 -4.32 -20.98 14.02
C PRO A 440 -4.21 -21.42 15.50
N ALA A 441 -2.99 -21.66 15.98
CA ALA A 441 -2.78 -22.04 17.38
C ALA A 441 -2.94 -20.83 18.32
N VAL A 442 -2.46 -19.67 17.91
CA VAL A 442 -2.63 -18.39 18.63
C VAL A 442 -4.11 -18.03 18.71
N ASP A 443 -4.82 -18.08 17.59
CA ASP A 443 -6.26 -17.81 17.51
C ASP A 443 -7.05 -18.74 18.44
N LYS A 444 -6.76 -20.04 18.41
CA LYS A 444 -7.41 -21.03 19.29
C LYS A 444 -7.21 -20.70 20.76
N ALA A 445 -5.96 -20.45 21.17
CA ALA A 445 -5.65 -20.10 22.56
C ALA A 445 -6.35 -18.79 22.97
N ALA A 446 -6.35 -17.78 22.08
CA ALA A 446 -7.03 -16.52 22.35
C ALA A 446 -8.56 -16.68 22.48
N VAL A 447 -9.20 -17.51 21.65
CA VAL A 447 -10.64 -17.81 21.75
C VAL A 447 -10.97 -18.52 23.06
N GLU A 448 -10.16 -19.51 23.48
CA GLU A 448 -10.32 -20.22 24.74
C GLU A 448 -10.19 -19.26 25.95
N LEU A 449 -9.21 -18.37 25.93
CA LEU A 449 -9.06 -17.32 26.94
C LEU A 449 -10.23 -16.33 26.92
N TYR A 450 -10.65 -15.89 25.72
CA TYR A 450 -11.74 -14.92 25.57
C TYR A 450 -13.05 -15.42 26.18
N ALA A 451 -13.32 -16.71 26.07
CA ALA A 451 -14.52 -17.34 26.66
C ALA A 451 -14.57 -17.25 28.19
N THR A 452 -13.43 -17.12 28.86
CA THR A 452 -13.32 -17.04 30.34
C THR A 452 -12.96 -15.63 30.82
N SER A 453 -12.07 -14.95 30.10
CA SER A 453 -11.59 -13.60 30.45
C SER A 453 -11.16 -12.86 29.15
N PRO A 454 -12.02 -11.99 28.59
CA PRO A 454 -11.66 -11.16 27.45
C PRO A 454 -10.36 -10.36 27.65
N GLN A 455 -10.11 -9.88 28.86
CA GLN A 455 -8.91 -9.11 29.20
C GLN A 455 -7.63 -9.96 29.11
N GLU A 456 -7.67 -11.22 29.54
CA GLU A 456 -6.53 -12.15 29.43
C GLU A 456 -6.27 -12.51 27.95
N ALA A 457 -7.31 -12.68 27.15
CA ALA A 457 -7.15 -12.89 25.70
C ALA A 457 -6.48 -11.70 25.03
N ILE A 458 -6.91 -10.48 25.33
CA ILE A 458 -6.32 -9.24 24.81
C ILE A 458 -4.85 -9.11 25.27
N ALA A 459 -4.55 -9.37 26.54
CA ALA A 459 -3.18 -9.35 27.06
C ALA A 459 -2.29 -10.38 26.35
N TYR A 460 -2.79 -11.60 26.14
CA TYR A 460 -2.09 -12.65 25.39
C TYR A 460 -1.78 -12.24 23.94
N LEU A 461 -2.78 -11.69 23.22
CA LEU A 461 -2.59 -11.23 21.84
C LEU A 461 -1.65 -10.02 21.76
N THR A 462 -1.70 -9.11 22.73
CA THR A 462 -0.79 -7.96 22.83
C THR A 462 0.65 -8.45 22.98
N GLN A 463 0.90 -9.35 23.93
CA GLN A 463 2.23 -9.91 24.14
C GLN A 463 2.74 -10.66 22.91
N TYR A 464 1.88 -11.50 22.28
CA TYR A 464 2.24 -12.21 21.06
C TYR A 464 2.64 -11.29 19.92
N SER A 465 1.85 -10.24 19.65
CA SER A 465 2.11 -9.28 18.57
C SER A 465 3.42 -8.50 18.83
N CYS A 466 3.65 -8.05 20.06
CA CYS A 466 4.87 -7.37 20.45
C CYS A 466 6.11 -8.29 20.28
N ASP A 467 6.05 -9.50 20.83
CA ASP A 467 7.16 -10.48 20.72
C ASP A 467 7.47 -10.84 19.25
N ALA A 468 6.43 -11.02 18.43
CA ALA A 468 6.60 -11.30 17.01
C ALA A 468 7.28 -10.15 16.26
N ALA A 469 6.91 -8.90 16.56
CA ALA A 469 7.50 -7.70 15.95
C ALA A 469 8.97 -7.53 16.35
N GLU A 470 9.27 -7.60 17.64
CA GLU A 470 10.64 -7.45 18.17
C GLU A 470 11.57 -8.56 17.66
N ALA A 471 11.13 -9.83 17.69
CA ALA A 471 11.92 -10.95 17.20
C ALA A 471 12.18 -10.86 15.70
N SER A 472 11.19 -10.42 14.91
CA SER A 472 11.34 -10.25 13.46
C SER A 472 12.28 -9.10 13.12
N THR A 473 12.17 -7.97 13.82
CA THR A 473 13.05 -6.81 13.65
C THR A 473 14.50 -7.15 14.00
N ALA A 474 14.73 -7.86 15.11
CA ALA A 474 16.05 -8.34 15.49
C ALA A 474 16.65 -9.29 14.44
N ARG A 475 15.83 -10.18 13.88
CA ARG A 475 16.25 -11.09 12.79
C ARG A 475 16.58 -10.32 11.51
N TRP A 476 15.83 -9.27 11.19
CA TRP A 476 16.09 -8.42 10.02
C TRP A 476 17.39 -7.63 10.16
N LYS A 477 17.68 -7.14 11.35
CA LYS A 477 18.99 -6.52 11.65
C LYS A 477 20.13 -7.49 11.41
N LYS A 478 20.00 -8.75 11.85
CA LYS A 478 21.00 -9.80 11.58
C LYS A 478 21.14 -10.11 10.09
N LEU A 479 20.06 -10.07 9.32
CA LEU A 479 20.13 -10.18 7.87
C LEU A 479 20.98 -9.05 7.27
N GLY A 480 20.76 -7.80 7.69
CA GLY A 480 21.55 -6.65 7.21
C GLY A 480 23.03 -6.80 7.51
N GLU A 481 23.37 -7.21 8.75
CA GLU A 481 24.78 -7.53 9.14
C GLU A 481 25.38 -8.63 8.25
N TYR A 482 24.64 -9.69 7.98
CA TYR A 482 25.05 -10.79 7.10
C TYR A 482 25.24 -10.33 5.65
N LEU A 483 24.32 -9.55 5.08
CA LEU A 483 24.44 -9.04 3.72
C LEU A 483 25.66 -8.13 3.56
N MET A 484 25.93 -7.29 4.56
CA MET A 484 27.14 -6.44 4.56
C MET A 484 28.42 -7.26 4.54
N VAL A 485 28.49 -8.35 5.30
CA VAL A 485 29.66 -9.23 5.31
C VAL A 485 29.78 -10.03 4.02
N LYS A 486 28.68 -10.59 3.52
CA LYS A 486 28.68 -11.48 2.32
C LYS A 486 29.07 -10.73 1.06
N PHE A 487 28.54 -9.51 0.88
CA PHE A 487 28.66 -8.72 -0.35
C PHE A 487 29.63 -7.54 -0.25
N LEU A 488 30.57 -7.59 0.71
CA LEU A 488 31.56 -6.54 0.94
C LEU A 488 32.36 -6.22 -0.34
N ASP A 489 32.49 -4.92 -0.64
CA ASP A 489 33.33 -4.39 -1.73
C ASP A 489 33.04 -4.99 -3.13
N GLY A 490 31.79 -5.39 -3.36
CA GLY A 490 31.38 -5.92 -4.66
C GLY A 490 31.71 -7.39 -4.91
N ASN A 491 32.38 -8.05 -3.99
CA ASN A 491 32.60 -9.51 -4.03
C ASN A 491 31.43 -10.29 -3.40
N VAL A 492 31.46 -11.62 -3.52
CA VAL A 492 30.51 -12.52 -2.86
C VAL A 492 31.28 -13.60 -2.11
N LYS A 493 31.24 -13.56 -0.77
CA LYS A 493 31.86 -14.63 0.03
C LYS A 493 31.15 -15.95 -0.17
N GLN A 494 31.94 -17.00 -0.42
CA GLN A 494 31.44 -18.36 -0.59
C GLN A 494 30.96 -18.94 0.74
N GLU A 495 29.91 -19.75 0.68
CA GLU A 495 29.34 -20.44 1.84
C GLU A 495 29.31 -21.96 1.64
N GLU A 496 29.45 -22.67 2.72
CA GLU A 496 29.27 -24.11 2.80
C GLU A 496 28.62 -24.46 4.14
N ASN A 497 27.54 -25.26 4.12
CA ASN A 497 26.79 -25.66 5.31
C ASN A 497 26.34 -24.49 6.21
N GLY A 498 25.97 -23.34 5.60
CA GLY A 498 25.48 -22.15 6.29
C GLY A 498 26.56 -21.33 6.99
N LYS A 499 27.83 -21.53 6.66
CA LYS A 499 28.97 -20.75 7.16
C LYS A 499 29.81 -20.24 5.99
N PHE A 500 30.39 -19.07 6.16
CA PHE A 500 31.39 -18.59 5.20
C PHE A 500 32.60 -19.53 5.17
N LYS A 501 33.07 -19.86 3.96
CA LYS A 501 34.28 -20.68 3.78
C LYS A 501 35.48 -19.92 4.28
N ASP A 502 36.37 -20.64 4.98
CA ASP A 502 37.67 -20.16 5.38
C ASP A 502 38.78 -21.04 4.77
N ASN A 503 39.99 -20.52 4.76
CA ASN A 503 41.17 -21.20 4.21
C ASN A 503 41.77 -22.25 5.16
N GLY A 504 41.09 -22.63 6.24
CA GLY A 504 41.57 -23.55 7.26
C GLY A 504 42.48 -22.92 8.32
N TYR A 505 42.78 -21.62 8.20
CA TYR A 505 43.66 -20.87 9.11
C TYR A 505 43.00 -19.64 9.71
N GLY A 506 41.65 -19.55 9.65
CA GLY A 506 40.88 -18.47 10.26
C GLY A 506 40.76 -17.20 9.41
N LEU A 507 41.12 -17.26 8.12
CA LEU A 507 40.87 -16.17 7.16
C LEU A 507 39.83 -16.62 6.13
N PRO A 508 39.01 -15.69 5.59
CA PRO A 508 38.07 -16.00 4.53
C PRO A 508 38.77 -16.64 3.32
N ASP A 509 38.13 -17.64 2.73
CA ASP A 509 38.54 -18.15 1.41
C ASP A 509 38.34 -17.08 0.33
N SER A 510 38.96 -17.22 -0.84
CA SER A 510 38.82 -16.29 -1.96
C SER A 510 37.35 -16.08 -2.32
N PRO A 511 36.86 -14.85 -2.37
CA PRO A 511 35.46 -14.57 -2.75
C PRO A 511 35.26 -14.76 -4.25
N LEU A 512 34.00 -14.84 -4.67
CA LEU A 512 33.62 -14.78 -6.07
C LEU A 512 33.52 -13.32 -6.52
N PHE A 513 33.81 -13.06 -7.78
CA PHE A 513 33.66 -11.78 -8.46
C PHE A 513 32.69 -11.96 -9.65
N PRO A 514 31.37 -11.88 -9.44
CA PRO A 514 30.40 -12.19 -10.48
C PRO A 514 30.39 -11.18 -11.65
N GLY A 515 30.88 -9.94 -11.42
CA GLY A 515 30.87 -8.89 -12.44
C GLY A 515 29.46 -8.44 -12.79
N TYR A 516 29.27 -8.06 -14.06
CA TYR A 516 27.99 -7.67 -14.64
C TYR A 516 27.44 -8.78 -15.56
N SER A 517 26.19 -8.67 -16.01
CA SER A 517 25.65 -9.55 -17.02
C SER A 517 26.32 -9.31 -18.40
N GLN A 518 26.26 -10.30 -19.29
CA GLN A 518 26.84 -10.19 -20.63
C GLN A 518 26.21 -9.02 -21.41
N GLU A 519 24.90 -8.84 -21.31
CA GLU A 519 24.18 -7.75 -21.95
C GLU A 519 24.66 -6.37 -21.48
N TYR A 520 25.01 -6.26 -20.19
CA TYR A 520 25.51 -5.00 -19.65
C TYR A 520 26.95 -4.73 -20.10
N TYR A 521 27.80 -5.76 -20.24
CA TYR A 521 29.13 -5.63 -20.84
C TYR A 521 29.05 -5.20 -22.31
N GLU A 522 28.11 -5.75 -23.09
CA GLU A 522 27.88 -5.36 -24.47
C GLU A 522 27.45 -3.88 -24.58
N GLU A 523 26.61 -3.41 -23.66
CA GLU A 523 26.24 -2.00 -23.60
C GLU A 523 27.43 -1.09 -23.26
N ILE A 524 28.30 -1.49 -22.34
CA ILE A 524 29.55 -0.78 -22.04
C ILE A 524 30.40 -0.65 -23.30
N VAL A 525 30.59 -1.76 -24.04
CA VAL A 525 31.38 -1.76 -25.28
C VAL A 525 30.70 -0.90 -26.35
N ARG A 526 29.38 -0.96 -26.48
CA ARG A 526 28.63 -0.11 -27.43
C ARG A 526 28.84 1.40 -27.17
N GLN A 527 28.96 1.80 -25.90
CA GLN A 527 29.17 3.20 -25.52
C GLN A 527 30.65 3.64 -25.61
N THR A 528 31.57 2.73 -25.44
CA THR A 528 33.01 3.05 -25.30
C THR A 528 33.86 2.61 -26.49
N GLY A 529 33.29 1.85 -27.43
CA GLY A 529 34.04 1.23 -28.54
C GLY A 529 35.19 0.36 -28.01
N ASP A 530 36.31 0.37 -28.67
CA ASP A 530 37.49 -0.45 -28.38
C ASP A 530 38.31 0.05 -27.16
N ARG A 531 37.77 0.95 -26.35
CA ARG A 531 38.50 1.53 -25.20
C ARG A 531 39.04 0.49 -24.23
N PHE A 532 38.31 -0.59 -24.01
CA PHE A 532 38.65 -1.68 -23.09
C PHE A 532 39.14 -2.96 -23.83
N LEU A 533 39.34 -2.88 -25.17
CA LEU A 533 39.85 -4.02 -25.92
C LEU A 533 41.29 -4.34 -25.46
N GLU A 534 41.48 -5.57 -25.00
CA GLU A 534 42.82 -6.06 -24.64
C GLU A 534 43.68 -6.19 -25.91
N THR A 535 44.72 -5.40 -25.99
CA THR A 535 45.70 -5.45 -27.09
C THR A 535 47.07 -5.83 -26.53
N PRO A 536 47.85 -6.66 -27.23
CA PRO A 536 49.22 -6.95 -26.80
C PRO A 536 50.03 -5.66 -26.70
N PRO A 537 50.92 -5.51 -25.69
CA PRO A 537 51.80 -4.36 -25.59
C PRO A 537 52.68 -4.26 -26.85
N LYS A 538 52.84 -3.02 -27.33
CA LYS A 538 53.65 -2.69 -28.52
C LYS A 538 55.09 -2.33 -28.14
N TYR A 539 55.80 -3.15 -27.32
CA TYR A 539 57.20 -2.97 -26.98
C TYR A 539 57.97 -4.26 -27.11
#